data_2f08fb50fa98a8c66ba70a8b65e89c68
#
_entry.id   2f08fb50fa98a8c66ba70a8b65e89c68
#
_cell.length_a   1.000
_cell.length_b   1.000
_cell.length_c   1.000
_cell.angle_alpha   90.00
_cell.angle_beta   90.00
_cell.angle_gamma   90.00
#
_symmetry.space_group_name_H-M   'P 1'
#
loop_
_entity.id
_entity.type
_entity.pdbx_description
1 polymer ?
#
loop_
_entity_poly.entity_id
_entity_poly.type
_entity_poly.pdbx_seq_one_letter_code
_entity_poly.pdbx_strand_id
1 'polypeptide(L)'
;MVSLLIPFGAYELAEHIGASGILAAVAAGVTMSYAELSGTAGATTRVQRGAVWNMVQFTLNGVMFVLLGEQLPAILDGAVRVVTETGHANPWWLVIYALAISLALAVLRFAWVWVSLAIGRVVAQRRGNVSPRPNPRLIAAISLAGVRGAITLAGVMTLPLTLNDGTPLPARDLAIFLAASVIIISLVAASFFLPRLLHNLDIPVESEHHRYEDMASNVAREAALRGVERTLHQLVALHPDKDPQIYASVANQVMESLKRNAYDGSGQPLDAAVMRELEAIEREMRLGAITEARIEIFRLARENKIPDHVCREWVSRYDLQEARMR
;
A
#
# COMPACT_ATOMS: atom_id res chain seq x y z
N MET A 1 7.49 -11.96 11.75
CA MET A 1 8.63 -12.66 11.11
C MET A 1 8.18 -13.63 10.02
N VAL A 2 7.21 -14.53 10.27
CA VAL A 2 6.70 -15.50 9.26
C VAL A 2 6.23 -14.82 7.96
N SER A 3 5.59 -13.67 8.05
CA SER A 3 5.08 -12.92 6.87
C SER A 3 6.15 -12.52 5.85
N LEU A 4 7.41 -12.37 6.28
CA LEU A 4 8.53 -12.09 5.38
C LEU A 4 8.94 -13.32 4.57
N LEU A 5 8.74 -14.52 5.11
CA LEU A 5 9.15 -15.77 4.45
C LEU A 5 8.12 -16.25 3.42
N ILE A 6 6.86 -15.82 3.53
CA ILE A 6 5.78 -16.27 2.63
C ILE A 6 6.08 -16.00 1.15
N PRO A 7 6.47 -14.78 0.71
CA PRO A 7 6.79 -14.54 -0.70
C PRO A 7 8.00 -15.33 -1.19
N PHE A 8 9.01 -15.51 -0.35
CA PHE A 8 10.19 -16.31 -0.71
C PHE A 8 9.85 -17.80 -0.85
N GLY A 9 9.08 -18.34 0.10
CA GLY A 9 8.61 -19.73 0.01
C GLY A 9 7.71 -19.96 -1.21
N ALA A 10 6.82 -19.02 -1.53
CA ALA A 10 5.98 -19.10 -2.72
C ALA A 10 6.80 -19.03 -4.02
N TYR A 11 7.83 -18.17 -4.05
CA TYR A 11 8.75 -18.08 -5.17
C TYR A 11 9.48 -19.40 -5.40
N GLU A 12 10.13 -19.94 -4.38
CA GLU A 12 10.93 -21.16 -4.44
C GLU A 12 10.09 -22.40 -4.85
N LEU A 13 8.90 -22.54 -4.25
CA LEU A 13 7.98 -23.62 -4.61
C LEU A 13 7.52 -23.54 -6.07
N ALA A 14 7.25 -22.34 -6.57
CA ALA A 14 6.83 -22.15 -7.95
C ALA A 14 7.96 -22.49 -8.93
N GLU A 15 9.18 -22.02 -8.69
CA GLU A 15 10.35 -22.35 -9.51
C GLU A 15 10.61 -23.86 -9.53
N HIS A 16 10.44 -24.54 -8.40
CA HIS A 16 10.66 -25.98 -8.30
C HIS A 16 9.69 -26.81 -9.17
N ILE A 17 8.46 -26.31 -9.38
CA ILE A 17 7.46 -26.96 -10.26
C ILE A 17 7.47 -26.41 -11.69
N GLY A 18 8.45 -25.56 -12.05
CA GLY A 18 8.57 -24.96 -13.38
C GLY A 18 7.56 -23.85 -13.66
N ALA A 19 6.98 -23.25 -12.62
CA ALA A 19 6.08 -22.10 -12.73
C ALA A 19 6.83 -20.79 -12.42
N SER A 20 6.20 -19.63 -12.72
CA SER A 20 6.82 -18.33 -12.45
C SER A 20 6.84 -17.99 -10.95
N GLY A 21 8.03 -17.98 -10.35
CA GLY A 21 8.25 -17.59 -8.96
C GLY A 21 7.81 -16.15 -8.67
N ILE A 22 8.01 -15.22 -9.62
CA ILE A 22 7.59 -13.82 -9.49
C ILE A 22 6.06 -13.73 -9.36
N LEU A 23 5.31 -14.41 -10.22
CA LEU A 23 3.86 -14.42 -10.15
C LEU A 23 3.35 -15.07 -8.86
N ALA A 24 4.00 -16.14 -8.40
CA ALA A 24 3.66 -16.80 -7.15
C ALA A 24 3.89 -15.88 -5.95
N ALA A 25 5.01 -15.13 -5.90
CA ALA A 25 5.28 -14.17 -4.85
C ALA A 25 4.26 -13.01 -4.85
N VAL A 26 3.86 -12.51 -6.03
CA VAL A 26 2.79 -11.50 -6.15
C VAL A 26 1.46 -12.04 -5.64
N ALA A 27 1.06 -13.26 -6.05
CA ALA A 27 -0.17 -13.90 -5.59
C ALA A 27 -0.17 -14.09 -4.06
N ALA A 28 0.96 -14.49 -3.49
CA ALA A 28 1.14 -14.61 -2.05
C ALA A 28 0.97 -13.27 -1.33
N GLY A 29 1.53 -12.17 -1.88
CA GLY A 29 1.38 -10.82 -1.36
C GLY A 29 -0.07 -10.33 -1.39
N VAL A 30 -0.78 -10.56 -2.49
CA VAL A 30 -2.21 -10.22 -2.63
C VAL A 30 -3.04 -11.01 -1.61
N THR A 31 -2.84 -12.33 -1.50
CA THR A 31 -3.55 -13.17 -0.52
C THR A 31 -3.31 -12.70 0.90
N MET A 32 -2.07 -12.32 1.22
CA MET A 32 -1.72 -11.80 2.53
C MET A 32 -2.41 -10.46 2.84
N SER A 33 -2.58 -9.59 1.83
CA SER A 33 -3.35 -8.34 1.98
C SER A 33 -4.82 -8.62 2.31
N TYR A 34 -5.46 -9.59 1.66
CA TYR A 34 -6.82 -10.02 2.03
C TYR A 34 -6.90 -10.62 3.42
N ALA A 35 -5.90 -11.41 3.84
CA ALA A 35 -5.85 -11.95 5.19
C ALA A 35 -5.72 -10.85 6.26
N GLU A 36 -5.06 -9.74 5.97
CA GLU A 36 -4.98 -8.57 6.86
C GLU A 36 -6.34 -7.91 7.10
N LEU A 37 -7.19 -7.83 6.07
CA LEU A 37 -8.54 -7.28 6.18
C LEU A 37 -9.47 -8.15 7.07
N SER A 38 -9.09 -9.39 7.40
CA SER A 38 -9.83 -10.22 8.35
C SER A 38 -9.72 -9.75 9.80
N GLY A 39 -8.78 -8.85 10.11
CA GLY A 39 -8.61 -8.24 11.42
C GLY A 39 -8.05 -9.16 12.51
N THR A 40 -7.58 -10.36 12.16
CA THR A 40 -7.09 -11.38 13.12
C THR A 40 -5.75 -11.04 13.76
N ALA A 41 -4.93 -10.19 13.12
CA ALA A 41 -3.63 -9.80 13.66
C ALA A 41 -3.76 -8.71 14.73
N GLY A 42 -2.96 -8.82 15.81
CA GLY A 42 -2.91 -7.80 16.87
C GLY A 42 -2.35 -6.45 16.37
N ALA A 43 -2.75 -5.36 17.04
CA ALA A 43 -2.38 -3.98 16.66
C ALA A 43 -0.88 -3.77 16.53
N THR A 44 -0.11 -4.17 17.54
CA THR A 44 1.36 -4.05 17.57
C THR A 44 2.00 -4.80 16.39
N THR A 45 1.48 -5.99 16.06
CA THR A 45 1.98 -6.80 14.94
C THR A 45 1.76 -6.10 13.60
N ARG A 46 0.62 -5.43 13.39
CA ARG A 46 0.32 -4.69 12.16
C ARG A 46 1.25 -3.49 11.97
N VAL A 47 1.42 -2.67 13.02
CA VAL A 47 2.32 -1.49 12.98
C VAL A 47 3.75 -1.92 12.70
N GLN A 48 4.26 -2.92 13.42
CA GLN A 48 5.63 -3.42 13.22
C GLN A 48 5.81 -4.03 11.83
N ARG A 49 4.82 -4.78 11.33
CA ARG A 49 4.88 -5.37 9.99
C ARG A 49 5.00 -4.30 8.92
N GLY A 50 4.17 -3.24 8.97
CA GLY A 50 4.23 -2.14 8.02
C GLY A 50 5.59 -1.46 7.99
N ALA A 51 6.16 -1.17 9.16
CA ALA A 51 7.48 -0.57 9.28
C ALA A 51 8.59 -1.47 8.70
N VAL A 52 8.55 -2.77 9.01
CA VAL A 52 9.53 -3.75 8.51
C VAL A 52 9.41 -3.90 6.99
N TRP A 53 8.19 -4.02 6.44
CA TRP A 53 8.00 -4.13 4.98
C TRP A 53 8.47 -2.88 4.25
N ASN A 54 8.21 -1.68 4.76
CA ASN A 54 8.70 -0.44 4.19
C ASN A 54 10.24 -0.39 4.18
N MET A 55 10.88 -0.81 5.27
CA MET A 55 12.34 -0.89 5.35
C MET A 55 12.92 -1.91 4.36
N VAL A 56 12.34 -3.12 4.30
CA VAL A 56 12.77 -4.17 3.38
C VAL A 56 12.62 -3.71 1.93
N GLN A 57 11.48 -3.13 1.57
CA GLN A 57 11.23 -2.62 0.23
C GLN A 57 12.22 -1.52 -0.15
N PHE A 58 12.45 -0.56 0.74
CA PHE A 58 13.42 0.52 0.50
C PHE A 58 14.84 -0.04 0.29
N THR A 59 15.26 -0.93 1.16
CA THR A 59 16.62 -1.54 1.11
C THR A 59 16.79 -2.38 -0.16
N LEU A 60 15.84 -3.26 -0.47
CA LEU A 60 15.94 -4.12 -1.66
C LEU A 60 15.89 -3.31 -2.96
N ASN A 61 15.05 -2.28 -3.03
CA ASN A 61 15.06 -1.37 -4.18
C ASN A 61 16.42 -0.67 -4.32
N GLY A 62 16.99 -0.16 -3.22
CA GLY A 62 18.31 0.46 -3.22
C GLY A 62 19.40 -0.49 -3.72
N VAL A 63 19.43 -1.71 -3.18
CA VAL A 63 20.41 -2.74 -3.60
C VAL A 63 20.25 -3.06 -5.09
N MET A 64 19.03 -3.24 -5.58
CA MET A 64 18.79 -3.53 -7.01
C MET A 64 19.29 -2.42 -7.94
N PHE A 65 19.07 -1.13 -7.56
CA PHE A 65 19.57 -0.02 -8.38
C PHE A 65 21.09 0.13 -8.33
N VAL A 66 21.73 -0.15 -7.18
CA VAL A 66 23.19 -0.15 -7.06
C VAL A 66 23.80 -1.26 -7.91
N LEU A 67 23.25 -2.49 -7.85
CA LEU A 67 23.72 -3.61 -8.68
C LEU A 67 23.52 -3.33 -10.17
N LEU A 68 22.39 -2.70 -10.55
CA LEU A 68 22.19 -2.27 -11.92
C LEU A 68 23.26 -1.26 -12.36
N GLY A 69 23.57 -0.28 -11.51
CA GLY A 69 24.61 0.71 -11.79
C GLY A 69 26.00 0.12 -11.97
N GLU A 70 26.36 -0.86 -11.12
CA GLU A 70 27.62 -1.57 -11.21
C GLU A 70 27.74 -2.40 -12.50
N GLN A 71 26.66 -3.08 -12.90
CA GLN A 71 26.68 -3.94 -14.08
C GLN A 71 26.51 -3.16 -15.39
N LEU A 72 26.05 -1.91 -15.34
CA LEU A 72 25.73 -1.11 -16.52
C LEU A 72 26.87 -1.00 -17.55
N PRO A 73 28.15 -0.79 -17.17
CA PRO A 73 29.25 -0.74 -18.14
C PRO A 73 29.42 -2.06 -18.91
N ALA A 74 29.42 -3.20 -18.19
CA ALA A 74 29.59 -4.51 -18.82
C ALA A 74 28.40 -4.85 -19.75
N ILE A 75 27.17 -4.51 -19.34
CA ILE A 75 25.95 -4.68 -20.14
C ILE A 75 25.99 -3.80 -21.41
N LEU A 76 26.51 -2.58 -21.29
CA LEU A 76 26.66 -1.67 -22.42
C LEU A 76 27.65 -2.22 -23.46
N ASP A 77 28.81 -2.70 -23.00
CA ASP A 77 29.81 -3.28 -23.88
C ASP A 77 29.27 -4.53 -24.61
N GLY A 78 28.54 -5.40 -23.90
CA GLY A 78 27.88 -6.55 -24.48
C GLY A 78 26.82 -6.15 -25.53
N ALA A 79 25.98 -5.17 -25.22
CA ALA A 79 24.94 -4.68 -26.12
C ALA A 79 25.52 -4.03 -27.40
N VAL A 80 26.60 -3.26 -27.27
CA VAL A 80 27.33 -2.66 -28.43
C VAL A 80 27.89 -3.75 -29.34
N ARG A 81 28.45 -4.81 -28.76
CA ARG A 81 28.98 -5.96 -29.52
C ARG A 81 27.87 -6.63 -30.32
N VAL A 82 26.74 -6.93 -29.71
CA VAL A 82 25.59 -7.57 -30.38
C VAL A 82 25.08 -6.70 -31.56
N VAL A 83 24.99 -5.36 -31.37
CA VAL A 83 24.53 -4.45 -32.43
C VAL A 83 25.51 -4.39 -33.60
N THR A 84 26.82 -4.39 -33.34
CA THR A 84 27.84 -4.42 -34.37
C THR A 84 27.85 -5.75 -35.14
N GLU A 85 27.63 -6.87 -34.49
CA GLU A 85 27.56 -8.19 -35.12
C GLU A 85 26.30 -8.34 -35.99
N THR A 86 25.20 -7.65 -35.66
CA THR A 86 23.96 -7.66 -36.47
C THR A 86 23.95 -6.73 -37.66
N GLY A 87 25.11 -6.13 -38.00
CA GLY A 87 25.29 -5.33 -39.22
C GLY A 87 24.98 -3.83 -39.06
N HIS A 88 24.71 -3.36 -37.87
CA HIS A 88 24.56 -1.93 -37.61
C HIS A 88 25.87 -1.37 -37.03
N ALA A 89 26.68 -0.76 -37.90
CA ALA A 89 27.99 -0.25 -37.52
C ALA A 89 27.97 0.94 -36.52
N ASN A 90 26.80 1.49 -36.18
CA ASN A 90 26.70 2.68 -35.35
C ASN A 90 25.97 2.37 -34.01
N PRO A 91 26.62 2.55 -32.84
CA PRO A 91 26.01 2.35 -31.48
C PRO A 91 24.78 3.22 -31.19
N TRP A 92 24.55 4.30 -31.97
CA TRP A 92 23.37 5.13 -31.83
C TRP A 92 22.04 4.38 -32.03
N TRP A 93 22.06 3.23 -32.68
CA TRP A 93 20.88 2.36 -32.82
C TRP A 93 20.37 1.86 -31.45
N LEU A 94 21.25 1.63 -30.46
CA LEU A 94 20.85 1.26 -29.10
C LEU A 94 19.97 2.34 -28.48
N VAL A 95 20.32 3.62 -28.64
CA VAL A 95 19.53 4.73 -28.11
C VAL A 95 18.18 4.82 -28.83
N ILE A 96 18.17 4.63 -30.13
CA ILE A 96 16.93 4.62 -30.93
C ILE A 96 16.01 3.50 -30.49
N TYR A 97 16.52 2.28 -30.30
CA TYR A 97 15.72 1.15 -29.81
C TYR A 97 15.19 1.40 -28.39
N ALA A 98 16.02 1.87 -27.46
CA ALA A 98 15.63 2.20 -26.10
C ALA A 98 14.52 3.27 -26.07
N LEU A 99 14.65 4.33 -26.87
CA LEU A 99 13.63 5.38 -26.97
C LEU A 99 12.35 4.87 -27.64
N ALA A 100 12.46 4.10 -28.72
CA ALA A 100 11.31 3.54 -29.43
C ALA A 100 10.49 2.61 -28.52
N ILE A 101 11.17 1.72 -27.78
CA ILE A 101 10.52 0.82 -26.83
C ILE A 101 9.90 1.62 -25.69
N SER A 102 10.61 2.60 -25.12
CA SER A 102 10.09 3.45 -24.06
C SER A 102 8.85 4.21 -24.49
N LEU A 103 8.86 4.77 -25.70
CA LEU A 103 7.73 5.48 -26.28
C LEU A 103 6.54 4.53 -26.55
N ALA A 104 6.78 3.37 -27.15
CA ALA A 104 5.74 2.38 -27.41
C ALA A 104 5.06 1.93 -26.11
N LEU A 105 5.85 1.68 -25.07
CA LEU A 105 5.35 1.30 -23.77
C LEU A 105 4.60 2.44 -23.06
N ALA A 106 5.02 3.68 -23.23
CA ALA A 106 4.31 4.86 -22.71
C ALA A 106 2.95 5.04 -23.41
N VAL A 107 2.92 4.91 -24.74
CA VAL A 107 1.69 4.98 -25.54
C VAL A 107 0.72 3.85 -25.16
N LEU A 108 1.21 2.63 -25.07
CA LEU A 108 0.40 1.47 -24.67
C LEU A 108 -0.21 1.66 -23.27
N ARG A 109 0.59 2.18 -22.34
CA ARG A 109 0.12 2.47 -20.98
C ARG A 109 -0.91 3.60 -20.97
N PHE A 110 -0.68 4.67 -21.73
CA PHE A 110 -1.64 5.76 -21.86
C PHE A 110 -2.97 5.25 -22.44
N ALA A 111 -2.91 4.43 -23.49
CA ALA A 111 -4.08 3.82 -24.10
C ALA A 111 -4.82 2.93 -23.08
N TRP A 112 -4.10 2.11 -22.32
CA TRP A 112 -4.67 1.27 -21.28
C TRP A 112 -5.38 2.06 -20.17
N VAL A 113 -4.73 3.12 -19.64
CA VAL A 113 -5.32 4.00 -18.63
C VAL A 113 -6.58 4.68 -19.18
N TRP A 114 -6.51 5.17 -20.42
CA TRP A 114 -7.65 5.80 -21.09
C TRP A 114 -8.82 4.83 -21.26
N VAL A 115 -8.57 3.62 -21.75
CA VAL A 115 -9.59 2.56 -21.91
C VAL A 115 -10.18 2.16 -20.55
N SER A 116 -9.35 1.95 -19.55
CA SER A 116 -9.76 1.57 -18.20
C SER A 116 -10.71 2.63 -17.59
N LEU A 117 -10.34 3.91 -17.70
CA LEU A 117 -11.18 5.01 -17.23
C LEU A 117 -12.47 5.17 -18.07
N ALA A 118 -12.42 4.89 -19.37
CA ALA A 118 -13.60 4.92 -20.23
C ALA A 118 -14.60 3.80 -19.85
N ILE A 119 -14.11 2.59 -19.62
CA ILE A 119 -14.93 1.46 -19.14
C ILE A 119 -15.52 1.78 -17.76
N GLY A 120 -14.71 2.27 -16.83
CA GLY A 120 -15.16 2.66 -15.50
C GLY A 120 -16.31 3.67 -15.53
N ARG A 121 -16.25 4.66 -16.45
CA ARG A 121 -17.34 5.62 -16.67
C ARG A 121 -18.62 4.97 -17.19
N VAL A 122 -18.51 4.11 -18.19
CA VAL A 122 -19.68 3.43 -18.75
C VAL A 122 -20.38 2.60 -17.67
N VAL A 123 -19.61 1.93 -16.81
CA VAL A 123 -20.15 1.16 -15.67
C VAL A 123 -20.78 2.09 -14.64
N ALA A 124 -20.14 3.22 -14.29
CA ALA A 124 -20.67 4.20 -13.35
C ALA A 124 -21.98 4.84 -13.84
N GLN A 125 -22.03 5.20 -15.13
CA GLN A 125 -23.26 5.73 -15.77
C GLN A 125 -24.40 4.72 -15.73
N ARG A 126 -24.13 3.44 -15.97
CA ARG A 126 -25.14 2.36 -15.84
C ARG A 126 -25.67 2.20 -14.42
N ARG A 127 -24.90 2.60 -13.41
CA ARG A 127 -25.28 2.60 -11.99
C ARG A 127 -25.92 3.91 -11.52
N GLY A 128 -26.19 4.86 -12.44
CA GLY A 128 -26.81 6.14 -12.13
C GLY A 128 -25.88 7.20 -11.52
N ASN A 129 -24.58 6.93 -11.46
CA ASN A 129 -23.59 7.88 -10.95
C ASN A 129 -23.04 8.74 -12.09
N VAL A 130 -23.16 10.07 -11.95
CA VAL A 130 -22.57 11.02 -12.90
C VAL A 130 -21.09 11.19 -12.55
N SER A 131 -20.22 10.56 -13.34
CA SER A 131 -18.76 10.72 -13.20
C SER A 131 -18.27 11.82 -14.16
N PRO A 132 -17.55 12.85 -13.69
CA PRO A 132 -17.01 13.91 -14.54
C PRO A 132 -15.99 13.34 -15.54
N ARG A 133 -15.81 14.02 -16.67
CA ARG A 133 -14.81 13.64 -17.67
C ARG A 133 -13.41 13.79 -17.08
N PRO A 134 -12.55 12.76 -17.05
CA PRO A 134 -11.19 12.89 -16.55
C PRO A 134 -10.40 13.87 -17.44
N ASN A 135 -9.68 14.75 -16.78
CA ASN A 135 -8.78 15.67 -17.43
C ASN A 135 -7.68 14.86 -18.15
N PRO A 136 -7.39 15.13 -19.45
CA PRO A 136 -6.32 14.43 -20.17
C PRO A 136 -4.94 14.56 -19.50
N ARG A 137 -4.71 15.64 -18.76
CA ARG A 137 -3.49 15.81 -17.96
C ARG A 137 -3.41 14.80 -16.83
N LEU A 138 -4.55 14.48 -16.20
CA LEU A 138 -4.62 13.46 -15.15
C LEU A 138 -4.32 12.07 -15.72
N ILE A 139 -4.87 11.75 -16.90
CA ILE A 139 -4.57 10.48 -17.61
C ILE A 139 -3.08 10.37 -17.90
N ALA A 140 -2.46 11.46 -18.41
CA ALA A 140 -1.04 11.50 -18.68
C ALA A 140 -0.20 11.35 -17.40
N ALA A 141 -0.58 12.02 -16.30
CA ALA A 141 0.09 11.90 -15.02
C ALA A 141 0.02 10.47 -14.47
N ILE A 142 -1.15 9.83 -14.47
CA ILE A 142 -1.34 8.44 -14.03
C ILE A 142 -0.52 7.48 -14.91
N SER A 143 -0.49 7.72 -16.22
CA SER A 143 0.27 6.90 -17.16
C SER A 143 1.78 7.02 -16.91
N LEU A 144 2.25 8.23 -16.62
CA LEU A 144 3.66 8.50 -16.37
C LEU A 144 4.10 8.06 -14.95
N ALA A 145 3.21 8.16 -13.95
CA ALA A 145 3.48 7.73 -12.57
C ALA A 145 3.76 6.23 -12.43
N GLY A 146 3.39 5.43 -13.43
CA GLY A 146 3.69 4.00 -13.45
C GLY A 146 5.12 3.69 -13.88
N VAL A 147 6.08 4.22 -13.16
CA VAL A 147 7.50 3.96 -13.36
C VAL A 147 7.77 2.46 -13.27
N ARG A 148 8.55 1.95 -14.22
CA ARG A 148 9.05 0.58 -14.21
C ARG A 148 10.27 0.52 -13.31
N GLY A 149 10.26 -0.43 -12.39
CA GLY A 149 11.31 -0.53 -11.37
C GLY A 149 11.95 -1.91 -11.30
N ALA A 150 12.32 -2.29 -10.10
CA ALA A 150 13.04 -3.51 -9.77
C ALA A 150 12.41 -4.79 -10.35
N ILE A 151 11.08 -4.88 -10.48
CA ILE A 151 10.40 -6.07 -11.05
C ILE A 151 10.78 -6.29 -12.51
N THR A 152 10.88 -5.23 -13.34
CA THR A 152 11.29 -5.34 -14.74
C THR A 152 12.75 -5.81 -14.83
N LEU A 153 13.62 -5.27 -13.98
CA LEU A 153 15.02 -5.69 -13.91
C LEU A 153 15.13 -7.15 -13.44
N ALA A 154 14.46 -7.50 -12.36
CA ALA A 154 14.43 -8.86 -11.85
C ALA A 154 13.95 -9.85 -12.93
N GLY A 155 12.85 -9.51 -13.65
CA GLY A 155 12.33 -10.36 -14.72
C GLY A 155 13.29 -10.56 -15.89
N VAL A 156 14.10 -9.56 -16.24
CA VAL A 156 15.10 -9.72 -17.29
C VAL A 156 16.35 -10.46 -16.80
N MET A 157 16.70 -10.29 -15.53
CA MET A 157 17.83 -11.03 -14.93
C MET A 157 17.57 -12.54 -14.75
N THR A 158 16.30 -12.98 -14.76
CA THR A 158 15.96 -14.42 -14.76
C THR A 158 16.19 -15.09 -16.12
N LEU A 159 16.54 -14.34 -17.17
CA LEU A 159 16.91 -14.95 -18.45
C LEU A 159 18.10 -15.89 -18.27
N PRO A 160 18.02 -17.16 -18.73
CA PRO A 160 19.09 -18.13 -18.56
C PRO A 160 20.36 -17.67 -19.28
N LEU A 161 21.51 -18.08 -18.76
CA LEU A 161 22.80 -17.82 -19.36
C LEU A 161 23.00 -18.65 -20.62
N THR A 162 22.48 -19.90 -20.58
CA THR A 162 22.60 -20.89 -21.66
C THR A 162 21.26 -21.50 -21.98
N LEU A 163 21.06 -21.85 -23.23
CA LEU A 163 19.95 -22.66 -23.69
C LEU A 163 20.12 -24.13 -23.23
N ASN A 164 19.08 -24.96 -23.38
CA ASN A 164 19.10 -26.38 -22.99
C ASN A 164 20.15 -27.20 -23.76
N ASP A 165 20.64 -26.73 -24.88
CA ASP A 165 21.71 -27.28 -25.70
C ASP A 165 23.12 -26.82 -25.30
N GLY A 166 23.25 -26.03 -24.21
CA GLY A 166 24.52 -25.51 -23.70
C GLY A 166 25.05 -24.28 -24.44
N THR A 167 24.36 -23.80 -25.48
CA THR A 167 24.76 -22.58 -26.19
C THR A 167 24.37 -21.34 -25.38
N PRO A 168 25.18 -20.23 -25.39
CA PRO A 168 24.81 -19.00 -24.74
C PRO A 168 23.54 -18.41 -25.36
N LEU A 169 22.66 -17.84 -24.53
CA LEU A 169 21.43 -17.21 -24.99
C LEU A 169 21.77 -16.00 -25.87
N PRO A 170 21.38 -16.00 -27.17
CA PRO A 170 21.72 -14.90 -28.07
C PRO A 170 21.05 -13.60 -27.61
N ALA A 171 21.77 -12.47 -27.76
CA ALA A 171 21.31 -11.13 -27.43
C ALA A 171 20.79 -10.94 -25.97
N ARG A 172 21.18 -11.78 -25.01
CA ARG A 172 20.82 -11.63 -23.61
C ARG A 172 21.25 -10.25 -23.05
N ASP A 173 22.50 -9.86 -23.31
CA ASP A 173 23.05 -8.59 -22.84
C ASP A 173 22.31 -7.40 -23.46
N LEU A 174 21.90 -7.49 -24.72
CA LEU A 174 21.06 -6.50 -25.38
C LEU A 174 19.70 -6.37 -24.69
N ALA A 175 19.05 -7.49 -24.33
CA ALA A 175 17.76 -7.49 -23.64
C ALA A 175 17.87 -6.82 -22.26
N ILE A 176 18.93 -7.14 -21.50
CA ILE A 176 19.19 -6.54 -20.20
C ILE A 176 19.47 -5.03 -20.34
N PHE A 177 20.29 -4.64 -21.32
CA PHE A 177 20.57 -3.23 -21.61
C PHE A 177 19.31 -2.46 -21.96
N LEU A 178 18.46 -2.98 -22.83
CA LEU A 178 17.21 -2.33 -23.22
C LEU A 178 16.26 -2.18 -22.03
N ALA A 179 16.14 -3.20 -21.19
CA ALA A 179 15.32 -3.14 -19.98
C ALA A 179 15.85 -2.09 -18.99
N ALA A 180 17.17 -2.08 -18.73
CA ALA A 180 17.82 -1.08 -17.88
C ALA A 180 17.61 0.34 -18.42
N SER A 181 17.80 0.53 -19.72
CA SER A 181 17.60 1.82 -20.40
C SER A 181 16.17 2.31 -20.28
N VAL A 182 15.18 1.43 -20.49
CA VAL A 182 13.75 1.75 -20.33
C VAL A 182 13.43 2.17 -18.90
N ILE A 183 14.00 1.50 -17.89
CA ILE A 183 13.84 1.86 -16.48
C ILE A 183 14.39 3.27 -16.22
N ILE A 184 15.61 3.54 -16.65
CA ILE A 184 16.26 4.85 -16.46
C ILE A 184 15.47 5.96 -17.19
N ILE A 185 15.13 5.75 -18.46
CA ILE A 185 14.36 6.72 -19.25
C ILE A 185 13.00 6.99 -18.60
N SER A 186 12.29 5.95 -18.16
CA SER A 186 10.98 6.12 -17.50
C SER A 186 11.09 6.86 -16.18
N LEU A 187 12.15 6.59 -15.39
CA LEU A 187 12.42 7.27 -14.12
C LEU A 187 12.73 8.77 -14.33
N VAL A 188 13.62 9.08 -15.27
CA VAL A 188 13.99 10.46 -15.63
C VAL A 188 12.76 11.20 -16.16
N ALA A 189 12.01 10.57 -17.07
CA ALA A 189 10.80 11.16 -17.63
C ALA A 189 9.76 11.44 -16.52
N ALA A 190 9.51 10.49 -15.61
CA ALA A 190 8.61 10.70 -14.50
C ALA A 190 9.08 11.82 -13.57
N SER A 191 10.37 11.84 -13.20
CA SER A 191 10.93 12.86 -12.31
C SER A 191 10.82 14.28 -12.90
N PHE A 192 10.91 14.41 -14.21
CA PHE A 192 10.87 15.71 -14.88
C PHE A 192 9.44 16.16 -15.24
N PHE A 193 8.62 15.26 -15.79
CA PHE A 193 7.31 15.63 -16.32
C PHE A 193 6.20 15.52 -15.29
N LEU A 194 6.28 14.60 -14.31
CA LEU A 194 5.22 14.38 -13.35
C LEU A 194 4.93 15.64 -12.49
N PRO A 195 5.93 16.32 -11.91
CA PRO A 195 5.67 17.56 -11.16
C PRO A 195 5.00 18.65 -12.01
N ARG A 196 5.38 18.74 -13.30
CA ARG A 196 4.78 19.71 -14.23
C ARG A 196 3.34 19.39 -14.59
N LEU A 197 3.01 18.10 -14.75
CA LEU A 197 1.66 17.65 -15.05
C LEU A 197 0.72 17.82 -13.86
N LEU A 198 1.24 17.63 -12.64
CA LEU A 198 0.47 17.77 -11.40
C LEU A 198 0.31 19.24 -10.95
N HIS A 199 1.18 20.13 -11.42
CA HIS A 199 1.09 21.55 -11.08
C HIS A 199 -0.22 22.16 -11.59
N ASN A 200 -1.00 22.77 -10.70
CA ASN A 200 -2.33 23.36 -10.99
C ASN A 200 -3.36 22.34 -11.51
N LEU A 201 -3.24 21.07 -11.12
CA LEU A 201 -4.26 20.09 -11.39
C LEU A 201 -5.22 20.06 -10.18
N ASP A 202 -6.43 20.64 -10.34
CA ASP A 202 -7.53 20.41 -9.41
C ASP A 202 -7.95 18.94 -9.55
N ILE A 203 -7.43 18.11 -8.65
CA ILE A 203 -7.75 16.69 -8.63
C ILE A 203 -9.06 16.54 -7.84
N PRO A 204 -10.16 16.10 -8.49
CA PRO A 204 -11.44 15.87 -7.78
C PRO A 204 -11.36 14.75 -6.72
N VAL A 205 -10.20 14.12 -6.61
CA VAL A 205 -9.90 13.04 -5.67
C VAL A 205 -10.06 13.49 -4.22
N GLU A 206 -9.79 14.77 -3.93
CA GLU A 206 -9.86 15.32 -2.58
C GLU A 206 -11.28 15.25 -2.00
N SER A 207 -12.30 15.52 -2.81
CA SER A 207 -13.70 15.47 -2.38
C SER A 207 -14.20 14.03 -2.14
N GLU A 208 -13.77 13.05 -2.94
CA GLU A 208 -14.12 11.65 -2.72
C GLU A 208 -13.35 11.03 -1.55
N HIS A 209 -12.07 11.36 -1.42
CA HIS A 209 -11.25 10.91 -0.30
C HIS A 209 -11.82 11.42 1.04
N HIS A 210 -12.10 12.72 1.15
CA HIS A 210 -12.75 13.28 2.34
C HIS A 210 -14.11 12.64 2.61
N ARG A 211 -14.92 12.36 1.59
CA ARG A 211 -16.20 11.67 1.78
C ARG A 211 -16.02 10.25 2.35
N TYR A 212 -15.03 9.49 1.90
CA TYR A 212 -14.71 8.18 2.47
C TYR A 212 -14.13 8.29 3.88
N GLU A 213 -13.28 9.27 4.13
CA GLU A 213 -12.75 9.56 5.46
C GLU A 213 -13.86 9.94 6.44
N ASP A 214 -14.76 10.86 6.05
CA ASP A 214 -15.89 11.28 6.86
C ASP A 214 -16.85 10.13 7.14
N MET A 215 -17.15 9.32 6.14
CA MET A 215 -17.95 8.10 6.30
C MET A 215 -17.30 7.12 7.26
N ALA A 216 -16.03 6.81 7.06
CA ALA A 216 -15.26 5.89 7.91
C ALA A 216 -15.18 6.42 9.35
N SER A 217 -14.88 7.70 9.52
CA SER A 217 -14.80 8.37 10.81
C SER A 217 -16.13 8.33 11.57
N ASN A 218 -17.25 8.63 10.90
CA ASN A 218 -18.57 8.63 11.52
C ASN A 218 -18.99 7.23 11.96
N VAL A 219 -18.84 6.24 11.08
CA VAL A 219 -19.21 4.84 11.40
C VAL A 219 -18.32 4.27 12.50
N ALA A 220 -17.01 4.55 12.45
CA ALA A 220 -16.09 4.13 13.51
C ALA A 220 -16.41 4.76 14.86
N ARG A 221 -16.80 6.04 14.88
CA ARG A 221 -17.22 6.73 16.11
C ARG A 221 -18.48 6.13 16.73
N GLU A 222 -19.49 5.84 15.90
CA GLU A 222 -20.69 5.15 16.39
C GLU A 222 -20.38 3.76 16.94
N ALA A 223 -19.52 3.01 16.25
CA ALA A 223 -19.09 1.69 16.72
C ALA A 223 -18.31 1.80 18.03
N ALA A 224 -17.43 2.80 18.16
CA ALA A 224 -16.68 3.07 19.39
C ALA A 224 -17.61 3.39 20.58
N LEU A 225 -18.64 4.22 20.38
CA LEU A 225 -19.64 4.53 21.43
C LEU A 225 -20.39 3.26 21.87
N ARG A 226 -20.83 2.42 20.92
CA ARG A 226 -21.44 1.11 21.25
C ARG A 226 -20.45 0.19 21.98
N GLY A 227 -19.15 0.27 21.64
CA GLY A 227 -18.09 -0.47 22.33
C GLY A 227 -17.97 -0.08 23.80
N VAL A 228 -17.99 1.23 24.10
CA VAL A 228 -17.96 1.73 25.48
C VAL A 228 -19.18 1.23 26.28
N GLU A 229 -20.39 1.33 25.72
CA GLU A 229 -21.62 0.84 26.36
C GLU A 229 -21.55 -0.66 26.67
N ARG A 230 -21.10 -1.47 25.70
CA ARG A 230 -20.93 -2.91 25.87
C ARG A 230 -19.93 -3.24 26.98
N THR A 231 -18.78 -2.57 26.97
CA THR A 231 -17.73 -2.75 27.97
C THR A 231 -18.22 -2.33 29.35
N LEU A 232 -18.98 -1.24 29.46
CA LEU A 232 -19.62 -0.81 30.70
C LEU A 232 -20.51 -1.93 31.26
N HIS A 233 -21.41 -2.49 30.46
CA HIS A 233 -22.28 -3.59 30.94
C HIS A 233 -21.49 -4.83 31.36
N GLN A 234 -20.41 -5.17 30.65
CA GLN A 234 -19.55 -6.29 31.01
C GLN A 234 -18.83 -6.06 32.35
N LEU A 235 -18.27 -4.86 32.55
CA LEU A 235 -17.54 -4.53 33.79
C LEU A 235 -18.46 -4.49 35.00
N VAL A 236 -19.67 -3.94 34.86
CA VAL A 236 -20.67 -3.96 35.93
C VAL A 236 -21.10 -5.39 36.29
N ALA A 237 -21.24 -6.27 35.30
CA ALA A 237 -21.59 -7.67 35.51
C ALA A 237 -20.45 -8.47 36.14
N LEU A 238 -19.18 -8.18 35.80
CA LEU A 238 -18.00 -8.87 36.36
C LEU A 238 -17.68 -8.45 37.81
N HIS A 239 -18.04 -7.23 38.19
CA HIS A 239 -17.72 -6.66 39.50
C HIS A 239 -18.99 -6.15 40.23
N PRO A 240 -19.91 -7.05 40.66
CA PRO A 240 -21.17 -6.65 41.29
C PRO A 240 -20.96 -6.04 42.69
N ASP A 241 -19.78 -6.18 43.25
CA ASP A 241 -19.36 -5.67 44.57
C ASP A 241 -18.95 -4.18 44.52
N LYS A 242 -18.76 -3.61 43.34
CA LYS A 242 -18.34 -2.21 43.14
C LYS A 242 -19.51 -1.32 42.77
N ASP A 243 -19.40 -0.03 43.14
CA ASP A 243 -20.43 0.96 42.84
C ASP A 243 -20.58 1.17 41.29
N PRO A 244 -21.77 0.87 40.74
CA PRO A 244 -22.04 1.06 39.31
C PRO A 244 -21.88 2.52 38.82
N GLN A 245 -22.01 3.50 39.73
CA GLN A 245 -21.88 4.91 39.39
C GLN A 245 -20.45 5.29 38.97
N ILE A 246 -19.45 4.60 39.53
CA ILE A 246 -18.04 4.82 39.14
C ILE A 246 -17.85 4.44 37.68
N TYR A 247 -18.34 3.28 37.26
CA TYR A 247 -18.24 2.81 35.86
C TYR A 247 -18.99 3.71 34.91
N ALA A 248 -20.20 4.17 35.31
CA ALA A 248 -21.00 5.10 34.51
C ALA A 248 -20.32 6.46 34.32
N SER A 249 -19.67 7.00 35.37
CA SER A 249 -18.95 8.28 35.28
C SER A 249 -17.75 8.20 34.32
N VAL A 250 -16.97 7.12 34.41
CA VAL A 250 -15.84 6.88 33.51
C VAL A 250 -16.31 6.65 32.06
N ALA A 251 -17.39 5.89 31.88
CA ALA A 251 -17.98 5.67 30.55
C ALA A 251 -18.42 7.00 29.91
N ASN A 252 -19.08 7.88 30.67
CA ASN A 252 -19.47 9.21 30.22
C ASN A 252 -18.26 10.07 29.84
N GLN A 253 -17.19 10.04 30.63
CA GLN A 253 -15.95 10.75 30.32
C GLN A 253 -15.30 10.26 29.03
N VAL A 254 -15.23 8.94 28.84
CA VAL A 254 -14.71 8.35 27.59
C VAL A 254 -15.60 8.70 26.41
N MET A 255 -16.93 8.60 26.53
CA MET A 255 -17.87 8.98 25.48
C MET A 255 -17.77 10.46 25.12
N GLU A 256 -17.60 11.33 26.10
CA GLU A 256 -17.38 12.75 25.85
C GLU A 256 -16.05 13.02 25.14
N SER A 257 -14.99 12.33 25.51
CA SER A 257 -13.68 12.43 24.82
C SER A 257 -13.74 11.97 23.36
N LEU A 258 -14.57 10.94 23.06
CA LEU A 258 -14.82 10.47 21.70
C LEU A 258 -15.69 11.44 20.87
N LYS A 259 -16.58 12.18 21.55
CA LYS A 259 -17.45 13.20 20.90
C LYS A 259 -16.72 14.53 20.68
N ARG A 260 -15.85 14.92 21.61
CA ARG A 260 -15.00 16.11 21.50
C ARG A 260 -13.62 15.68 21.03
N ASN A 261 -13.18 16.08 19.88
CA ASN A 261 -11.78 15.95 19.45
C ASN A 261 -10.89 17.04 20.10
N ALA A 262 -11.17 17.50 21.32
CA ALA A 262 -10.41 18.53 21.96
C ALA A 262 -10.26 18.25 23.47
N TYR A 263 -9.03 18.26 23.92
CA TYR A 263 -8.59 18.30 25.31
C TYR A 263 -9.14 19.56 26.00
N ASP A 264 -9.67 19.40 27.19
CA ASP A 264 -9.41 20.34 28.27
C ASP A 264 -9.65 19.69 29.62
N GLY A 265 -8.64 19.78 30.49
CA GLY A 265 -8.66 19.25 31.82
C GLY A 265 -9.02 20.29 32.84
N SER A 266 -9.85 19.92 33.84
CA SER A 266 -9.84 20.57 35.14
C SER A 266 -10.10 19.47 36.18
N GLY A 267 -9.09 19.18 37.00
CA GLY A 267 -9.13 18.18 38.06
C GLY A 267 -9.04 18.75 39.45
N GLN A 268 -9.84 18.24 40.39
CA GLN A 268 -9.51 18.26 41.82
C GLN A 268 -8.87 16.92 42.20
N PRO A 269 -7.95 16.89 43.19
CA PRO A 269 -7.19 15.70 43.54
C PRO A 269 -8.08 14.65 44.24
N LEU A 270 -8.32 13.53 43.57
CA LEU A 270 -8.85 12.32 44.15
C LEU A 270 -7.71 11.48 44.75
N ASP A 271 -8.07 10.62 45.74
CA ASP A 271 -7.13 9.71 46.38
C ASP A 271 -6.38 8.84 45.32
N ALA A 272 -5.07 8.68 45.48
CA ALA A 272 -4.20 8.04 44.47
C ALA A 272 -4.56 6.54 44.20
N ALA A 273 -5.28 5.90 45.12
CA ALA A 273 -5.77 4.55 44.91
C ALA A 273 -7.02 4.53 44.00
N VAL A 274 -7.94 5.46 44.21
CA VAL A 274 -9.15 5.64 43.41
C VAL A 274 -8.77 6.11 41.98
N MET A 275 -7.78 6.99 41.86
CA MET A 275 -7.27 7.43 40.54
C MET A 275 -6.72 6.25 39.71
N ARG A 276 -5.92 5.38 40.28
CA ARG A 276 -5.40 4.19 39.60
C ARG A 276 -6.50 3.24 39.14
N GLU A 277 -7.54 3.07 39.92
CA GLU A 277 -8.69 2.25 39.56
C GLU A 277 -9.49 2.88 38.39
N LEU A 278 -9.76 4.17 38.48
CA LEU A 278 -10.42 4.93 37.39
C LEU A 278 -9.63 4.89 36.09
N GLU A 279 -8.31 5.05 36.16
CA GLU A 279 -7.42 4.94 34.98
C GLU A 279 -7.43 3.54 34.37
N ALA A 280 -7.50 2.48 35.19
CA ALA A 280 -7.59 1.11 34.70
C ALA A 280 -8.92 0.85 33.98
N ILE A 281 -10.04 1.31 34.56
CA ILE A 281 -11.39 1.21 33.97
C ILE A 281 -11.46 2.03 32.68
N GLU A 282 -10.95 3.25 32.68
CA GLU A 282 -10.91 4.11 31.48
C GLU A 282 -10.11 3.46 30.36
N ARG A 283 -8.95 2.87 30.68
CA ARG A 283 -8.11 2.16 29.72
C ARG A 283 -8.86 0.99 29.08
N GLU A 284 -9.57 0.18 29.87
CA GLU A 284 -10.32 -0.96 29.36
C GLU A 284 -11.48 -0.53 28.47
N MET A 285 -12.22 0.51 28.83
CA MET A 285 -13.28 1.08 28.00
C MET A 285 -12.74 1.66 26.69
N ARG A 286 -11.61 2.36 26.73
CA ARG A 286 -10.95 2.90 25.52
C ARG A 286 -10.47 1.78 24.61
N LEU A 287 -9.90 0.71 25.15
CA LEU A 287 -9.48 -0.47 24.37
C LEU A 287 -10.69 -1.18 23.73
N GLY A 288 -11.80 -1.31 24.43
CA GLY A 288 -13.06 -1.83 23.90
C GLY A 288 -13.57 -0.97 22.73
N ALA A 289 -13.58 0.35 22.91
CA ALA A 289 -14.01 1.29 21.87
C ALA A 289 -13.12 1.21 20.60
N ILE A 290 -11.80 1.16 20.75
CA ILE A 290 -10.84 1.01 19.66
C ILE A 290 -11.08 -0.32 18.93
N THR A 291 -11.33 -1.39 19.65
CA THR A 291 -11.56 -2.71 19.07
C THR A 291 -12.80 -2.73 18.20
N GLU A 292 -13.92 -2.20 18.68
CA GLU A 292 -15.18 -2.11 17.90
C GLU A 292 -15.05 -1.20 16.69
N ALA A 293 -14.41 -0.03 16.85
CA ALA A 293 -14.15 0.89 15.74
C ALA A 293 -13.35 0.21 14.62
N ARG A 294 -12.33 -0.55 14.98
CA ARG A 294 -11.47 -1.27 14.03
C ARG A 294 -12.23 -2.40 13.31
N ILE A 295 -13.05 -3.16 14.03
CA ILE A 295 -13.91 -4.21 13.45
C ILE A 295 -14.82 -3.61 12.39
N GLU A 296 -15.42 -2.45 12.67
CA GLU A 296 -16.32 -1.77 11.76
C GLU A 296 -15.60 -1.23 10.51
N ILE A 297 -14.40 -0.67 10.66
CA ILE A 297 -13.55 -0.26 9.52
C ILE A 297 -13.21 -1.46 8.63
N PHE A 298 -12.84 -2.60 9.19
CA PHE A 298 -12.60 -3.82 8.40
C PHE A 298 -13.89 -4.31 7.71
N ARG A 299 -15.05 -4.18 8.36
CA ARG A 299 -16.33 -4.54 7.76
C ARG A 299 -16.62 -3.68 6.53
N LEU A 300 -16.46 -2.35 6.65
CA LEU A 300 -16.64 -1.41 5.54
C LEU A 300 -15.73 -1.71 4.35
N ALA A 301 -14.47 -2.08 4.61
CA ALA A 301 -13.52 -2.46 3.57
C ALA A 301 -13.94 -3.77 2.87
N ARG A 302 -14.36 -4.80 3.63
CA ARG A 302 -14.83 -6.07 3.06
C ARG A 302 -16.10 -5.91 2.22
N GLU A 303 -16.97 -4.96 2.58
CA GLU A 303 -18.18 -4.62 1.82
C GLU A 303 -17.91 -3.68 0.64
N ASN A 304 -16.63 -3.36 0.34
CA ASN A 304 -16.21 -2.40 -0.69
C ASN A 304 -16.84 -1.00 -0.55
N LYS A 305 -17.18 -0.59 0.69
CA LYS A 305 -17.72 0.74 0.98
C LYS A 305 -16.64 1.80 1.14
N ILE A 306 -15.44 1.39 1.52
CA ILE A 306 -14.26 2.25 1.61
C ILE A 306 -13.08 1.59 0.88
N PRO A 307 -12.19 2.38 0.26
CA PRO A 307 -10.97 1.88 -0.36
C PRO A 307 -9.97 1.32 0.67
N ASP A 308 -9.13 0.36 0.25
CA ASP A 308 -8.13 -0.29 1.10
C ASP A 308 -7.13 0.67 1.75
N HIS A 309 -6.75 1.75 1.05
CA HIS A 309 -5.81 2.73 1.61
C HIS A 309 -6.43 3.51 2.78
N VAL A 310 -7.72 3.87 2.71
CA VAL A 310 -8.46 4.50 3.80
C VAL A 310 -8.58 3.54 4.99
N CYS A 311 -8.90 2.27 4.72
CA CYS A 311 -8.94 1.24 5.75
C CYS A 311 -7.60 1.15 6.50
N ARG A 312 -6.49 1.02 5.78
CA ARG A 312 -5.15 0.93 6.39
C ARG A 312 -4.79 2.16 7.20
N GLU A 313 -5.12 3.35 6.72
CA GLU A 313 -4.84 4.60 7.44
C GLU A 313 -5.58 4.66 8.77
N TRP A 314 -6.88 4.40 8.78
CA TRP A 314 -7.68 4.42 10.01
C TRP A 314 -7.29 3.31 10.99
N VAL A 315 -7.04 2.11 10.50
CA VAL A 315 -6.56 0.99 11.34
C VAL A 315 -5.21 1.35 11.97
N SER A 316 -4.28 1.95 11.21
CA SER A 316 -2.98 2.39 11.74
C SER A 316 -3.13 3.47 12.83
N ARG A 317 -4.06 4.41 12.67
CA ARG A 317 -4.36 5.41 13.70
C ARG A 317 -4.83 4.76 15.01
N TYR A 318 -5.75 3.81 14.93
CA TYR A 318 -6.24 3.06 16.10
C TYR A 318 -5.17 2.15 16.73
N ASP A 319 -4.34 1.51 15.92
CA ASP A 319 -3.23 0.68 16.40
C ASP A 319 -2.18 1.52 17.16
N LEU A 320 -1.90 2.74 16.70
CA LEU A 320 -1.04 3.68 17.42
C LEU A 320 -1.65 4.15 18.75
N GLN A 321 -2.98 4.37 18.78
CA GLN A 321 -3.67 4.71 20.03
C GLN A 321 -3.63 3.53 21.03
N GLU A 322 -3.90 2.31 20.58
CA GLU A 322 -3.81 1.11 21.42
C GLU A 322 -2.39 0.89 21.95
N ALA A 323 -1.36 1.09 21.09
CA ALA A 323 0.04 0.93 21.50
C ALA A 323 0.49 1.93 22.58
N ARG A 324 -0.11 3.13 22.62
CA ARG A 324 0.16 4.14 23.66
C ARG A 324 -0.50 3.82 25.01
N MET A 325 -1.52 2.97 25.01
CA MET A 325 -2.28 2.60 26.22
C MET A 325 -1.78 1.31 26.87
N ARG A 326 -1.03 0.51 26.15
CA ARG A 326 -0.38 -0.71 26.67
C ARG A 326 0.99 -0.41 27.27
#